data_a7e2d52261655edc606e04851c180f49
#
_entry.id   a7e2d52261655edc606e04851c180f49
#
_cell.length_a   1.000
_cell.length_b   1.000
_cell.length_c   1.000
_cell.angle_alpha   90.00
_cell.angle_beta   90.00
_cell.angle_gamma   90.00
#
_symmetry.space_group_name_H-M   'P 1'
#
loop_
_entity.id
_entity.type
_entity.pdbx_description
1 polymer ?
#
loop_
_entity_poly.entity_id
_entity_poly.type
_entity_poly.pdbx_seq_one_letter_code
_entity_poly.pdbx_strand_id
1 'polypeptide(L)'
;MSETVLVTGGAGYIGSTVCDEILKTGRRVVVVDNFCHGHRAAIPQNCIVEECSIEETERLQDIMVRYGVKAVLNFAAFIEVGESMRDPGAFFANNTMGTLSVLRAMVKAKVDRIVFSSTAAVYGNPKKVPITEDQELDPTNAYGESKLMVERMLRWFEDIHGLKSARLRYFNAAGNTPERGEDHHPESHLIPLVLQAAMGQRSHISIFGTDYNTPDGTCVRDYVHILDLAQAHILALEALEKRGNLVYNLGSGQGFSVRQVIEAVRKVTGLDFTIKEEGRRPGDPDFLIASSEKIRRELGWKPKYDSIEAIVDSTWQWRKVHPHGYED
;
A
#
# COMPACT_ATOMS: atom_id res chain seq x y z
N MET A 1 4.25 3.64 -30.13
CA MET A 1 4.61 4.53 -28.99
C MET A 1 4.34 3.74 -27.71
N SER A 2 5.22 3.80 -26.73
CA SER A 2 5.00 3.13 -25.45
C SER A 2 3.78 3.70 -24.73
N GLU A 3 3.01 2.85 -24.04
CA GLU A 3 1.86 3.24 -23.26
C GLU A 3 2.25 4.19 -22.12
N THR A 4 1.44 5.24 -21.89
CA THR A 4 1.64 6.17 -20.77
C THR A 4 0.70 5.81 -19.62
N VAL A 5 1.26 5.65 -18.42
CA VAL A 5 0.54 5.36 -17.18
C VAL A 5 0.65 6.56 -16.25
N LEU A 6 -0.45 6.97 -15.66
CA LEU A 6 -0.47 8.00 -14.62
C LEU A 6 -0.50 7.31 -13.24
N VAL A 7 0.38 7.75 -12.35
CA VAL A 7 0.50 7.23 -10.98
C VAL A 7 0.24 8.38 -10.00
N THR A 8 -0.91 8.34 -9.31
CA THR A 8 -1.19 9.29 -8.22
C THR A 8 -0.56 8.78 -6.94
N GLY A 9 0.03 9.66 -6.13
CA GLY A 9 0.80 9.27 -4.96
C GLY A 9 2.14 8.60 -5.33
N GLY A 10 2.68 8.95 -6.50
CA GLY A 10 3.91 8.34 -7.03
C GLY A 10 5.19 8.78 -6.33
N ALA A 11 5.13 9.76 -5.43
CA ALA A 11 6.22 10.15 -4.54
C ALA A 11 6.19 9.40 -3.19
N GLY A 12 5.13 8.63 -2.91
CA GLY A 12 5.00 7.81 -1.71
C GLY A 12 5.75 6.49 -1.81
N TYR A 13 5.82 5.76 -0.70
CA TYR A 13 6.54 4.51 -0.53
C TYR A 13 6.20 3.45 -1.60
N ILE A 14 4.93 3.08 -1.73
CA ILE A 14 4.49 2.07 -2.71
C ILE A 14 4.54 2.65 -4.12
N GLY A 15 4.01 3.88 -4.31
CA GLY A 15 3.90 4.51 -5.61
C GLY A 15 5.23 4.68 -6.32
N SER A 16 6.28 5.11 -5.63
CA SER A 16 7.62 5.32 -6.21
C SER A 16 8.27 4.00 -6.68
N THR A 17 8.13 2.93 -5.88
CA THR A 17 8.60 1.59 -6.26
C THR A 17 7.85 1.05 -7.48
N VAL A 18 6.52 1.23 -7.52
CA VAL A 18 5.71 0.82 -8.67
C VAL A 18 6.07 1.63 -9.92
N CYS A 19 6.33 2.94 -9.79
CA CYS A 19 6.81 3.76 -10.91
C CYS A 19 8.09 3.17 -11.52
N ASP A 20 9.06 2.79 -10.70
CA ASP A 20 10.32 2.21 -11.16
C ASP A 20 10.11 0.88 -11.90
N GLU A 21 9.30 0.00 -11.34
CA GLU A 21 8.99 -1.28 -11.96
C GLU A 21 8.18 -1.13 -13.28
N ILE A 22 7.28 -0.14 -13.37
CA ILE A 22 6.56 0.17 -14.62
C ILE A 22 7.53 0.68 -15.69
N LEU A 23 8.48 1.56 -15.35
CA LEU A 23 9.50 2.05 -16.29
C LEU A 23 10.31 0.89 -16.88
N LYS A 24 10.64 -0.14 -16.10
CA LYS A 24 11.35 -1.35 -16.57
C LYS A 24 10.55 -2.15 -17.62
N THR A 25 9.23 -1.98 -17.67
CA THR A 25 8.40 -2.59 -18.73
C THR A 25 8.42 -1.81 -20.05
N GLY A 26 9.13 -0.69 -20.11
CA GLY A 26 9.18 0.20 -21.28
C GLY A 26 8.01 1.17 -21.40
N ARG A 27 7.11 1.21 -20.42
CA ARG A 27 6.01 2.20 -20.35
C ARG A 27 6.53 3.57 -19.88
N ARG A 28 5.83 4.63 -20.25
CA ARG A 28 6.07 5.97 -19.73
C ARG A 28 5.25 6.19 -18.46
N VAL A 29 5.83 6.88 -17.47
CA VAL A 29 5.17 7.17 -16.20
C VAL A 29 5.02 8.68 -16.01
N VAL A 30 3.80 9.10 -15.69
CA VAL A 30 3.48 10.45 -15.20
C VAL A 30 3.08 10.32 -13.74
N VAL A 31 3.87 10.90 -12.85
CA VAL A 31 3.59 10.98 -11.42
C VAL A 31 2.75 12.21 -11.15
N VAL A 32 1.66 12.04 -10.42
CA VAL A 32 0.87 13.13 -9.83
C VAL A 32 0.95 13.00 -8.31
N ASP A 33 1.48 14.02 -7.66
CA ASP A 33 1.64 14.07 -6.20
C ASP A 33 1.55 15.52 -5.72
N ASN A 34 1.02 15.77 -4.54
CA ASN A 34 1.00 17.09 -3.92
C ASN A 34 2.09 17.25 -2.85
N PHE A 35 2.89 16.20 -2.64
CA PHE A 35 4.02 16.14 -1.70
C PHE A 35 3.67 16.42 -0.24
N CYS A 36 2.41 16.21 0.17
CA CYS A 36 2.05 16.37 1.58
C CYS A 36 2.66 15.28 2.49
N HIS A 37 2.95 14.09 1.92
CA HIS A 37 3.60 12.97 2.61
C HIS A 37 4.64 12.26 1.73
N GLY A 38 4.67 12.56 0.43
CA GLY A 38 5.60 11.94 -0.52
C GLY A 38 6.90 12.72 -0.63
N HIS A 39 7.98 12.02 -1.02
CA HIS A 39 9.33 12.55 -1.15
C HIS A 39 9.74 12.70 -2.62
N ARG A 40 10.21 13.89 -3.02
CA ARG A 40 10.71 14.10 -4.40
C ARG A 40 11.87 13.17 -4.72
N ALA A 41 12.75 12.94 -3.75
CA ALA A 41 13.89 12.04 -3.88
C ALA A 41 13.51 10.57 -4.12
N ALA A 42 12.28 10.15 -3.76
CA ALA A 42 11.80 8.79 -4.01
C ALA A 42 11.41 8.55 -5.49
N ILE A 43 11.13 9.61 -6.26
CA ILE A 43 10.63 9.48 -7.64
C ILE A 43 11.76 9.05 -8.58
N PRO A 44 11.55 8.01 -9.42
CA PRO A 44 12.53 7.63 -10.45
C PRO A 44 12.80 8.77 -11.44
N GLN A 45 14.07 8.99 -11.80
CA GLN A 45 14.49 10.11 -12.66
C GLN A 45 13.79 10.19 -14.02
N ASN A 46 13.35 9.04 -14.56
CA ASN A 46 12.70 8.97 -15.87
C ASN A 46 11.17 9.17 -15.81
N CYS A 47 10.63 9.52 -14.66
CA CYS A 47 9.22 9.90 -14.52
C CYS A 47 9.02 11.37 -14.90
N ILE A 48 7.87 11.64 -15.52
CA ILE A 48 7.36 13.00 -15.64
C ILE A 48 6.64 13.33 -14.33
N VAL A 49 6.91 14.48 -13.74
CA VAL A 49 6.33 14.87 -12.44
C VAL A 49 5.40 16.07 -12.62
N GLU A 50 4.16 15.93 -12.20
CA GLU A 50 3.16 17.00 -12.13
C GLU A 50 2.75 17.18 -10.66
N GLU A 51 3.11 18.30 -10.06
CA GLU A 51 2.69 18.65 -8.71
C GLU A 51 1.23 19.09 -8.72
N CYS A 52 0.33 18.22 -8.23
CA CYS A 52 -1.11 18.41 -8.31
C CYS A 52 -1.80 17.58 -7.22
N SER A 53 -2.86 18.13 -6.63
CA SER A 53 -3.75 17.36 -5.75
C SER A 53 -4.69 16.47 -6.57
N ILE A 54 -5.01 15.28 -6.04
CA ILE A 54 -6.03 14.41 -6.64
C ILE A 54 -7.44 15.01 -6.58
N GLU A 55 -7.65 16.09 -5.85
CA GLU A 55 -8.93 16.82 -5.80
C GLU A 55 -9.16 17.73 -7.03
N GLU A 56 -8.11 18.04 -7.78
CA GLU A 56 -8.13 18.99 -8.92
C GLU A 56 -8.58 18.30 -10.22
N THR A 57 -9.88 17.98 -10.34
CA THR A 57 -10.45 17.20 -11.48
C THR A 57 -10.05 17.74 -12.85
N GLU A 58 -10.14 19.05 -13.09
CA GLU A 58 -9.84 19.67 -14.38
C GLU A 58 -8.36 19.56 -14.71
N ARG A 59 -7.49 19.80 -13.74
CA ARG A 59 -6.05 19.68 -13.91
C ARG A 59 -5.61 18.23 -14.18
N LEU A 60 -6.21 17.27 -13.46
CA LEU A 60 -5.99 15.85 -13.72
C LEU A 60 -6.41 15.46 -15.14
N GLN A 61 -7.55 15.95 -15.61
CA GLN A 61 -8.01 15.75 -16.98
C GLN A 61 -7.00 16.31 -18.00
N ASP A 62 -6.53 17.53 -17.80
CA ASP A 62 -5.55 18.18 -18.70
C ASP A 62 -4.23 17.40 -18.74
N ILE A 63 -3.74 16.92 -17.59
CA ILE A 63 -2.56 16.04 -17.49
C ILE A 63 -2.79 14.76 -18.29
N MET A 64 -3.93 14.08 -18.08
CA MET A 64 -4.25 12.84 -18.78
C MET A 64 -4.29 13.01 -20.30
N VAL A 65 -4.90 14.10 -20.78
CA VAL A 65 -4.98 14.42 -22.21
C VAL A 65 -3.59 14.80 -22.77
N ARG A 66 -2.87 15.71 -22.11
CA ARG A 66 -1.54 16.19 -22.52
C ARG A 66 -0.54 15.07 -22.75
N TYR A 67 -0.51 14.10 -21.85
CA TYR A 67 0.45 12.98 -21.91
C TYR A 67 -0.11 11.72 -22.58
N GLY A 68 -1.37 11.75 -23.04
CA GLY A 68 -2.00 10.62 -23.70
C GLY A 68 -2.10 9.37 -22.80
N VAL A 69 -2.46 9.61 -21.53
CA VAL A 69 -2.57 8.56 -20.50
C VAL A 69 -3.55 7.48 -20.93
N LYS A 70 -3.21 6.21 -20.68
CA LYS A 70 -4.04 5.04 -21.02
C LYS A 70 -4.54 4.28 -19.81
N ALA A 71 -3.89 4.45 -18.66
CA ALA A 71 -4.27 3.81 -17.40
C ALA A 71 -3.83 4.67 -16.21
N VAL A 72 -4.52 4.49 -15.09
CA VAL A 72 -4.20 5.12 -13.81
C VAL A 72 -3.86 4.05 -12.78
N LEU A 73 -2.80 4.27 -11.98
CA LEU A 73 -2.57 3.57 -10.73
C LEU A 73 -2.76 4.57 -9.59
N ASN A 74 -3.72 4.31 -8.71
CA ASN A 74 -4.12 5.26 -7.68
C ASN A 74 -3.61 4.84 -6.31
N PHE A 75 -2.52 5.47 -5.85
CA PHE A 75 -1.93 5.27 -4.52
C PHE A 75 -2.19 6.44 -3.57
N ALA A 76 -2.45 7.64 -4.10
CA ALA A 76 -2.66 8.84 -3.29
C ALA A 76 -3.77 8.62 -2.24
N ALA A 77 -3.39 8.58 -0.97
CA ALA A 77 -4.30 8.37 0.16
C ALA A 77 -3.61 8.68 1.48
N PHE A 78 -4.38 9.11 2.49
CA PHE A 78 -3.98 9.04 3.89
C PHE A 78 -4.15 7.62 4.40
N ILE A 79 -3.21 7.12 5.20
CA ILE A 79 -3.09 5.70 5.56
C ILE A 79 -3.14 5.42 7.07
N GLU A 80 -2.99 6.43 7.91
CA GLU A 80 -2.85 6.32 9.35
C GLU A 80 -4.20 5.98 10.00
N VAL A 81 -4.42 4.70 10.32
CA VAL A 81 -5.66 4.20 10.92
C VAL A 81 -6.01 4.96 12.21
N GLY A 82 -5.04 5.21 13.08
CA GLY A 82 -5.26 5.93 14.34
C GLY A 82 -5.74 7.37 14.11
N GLU A 83 -5.20 8.07 13.11
CA GLU A 83 -5.60 9.42 12.77
C GLU A 83 -6.98 9.46 12.12
N SER A 84 -7.32 8.43 11.31
CA SER A 84 -8.65 8.32 10.71
C SER A 84 -9.79 8.26 11.74
N MET A 85 -9.49 7.80 12.97
CA MET A 85 -10.46 7.77 14.08
C MET A 85 -10.54 9.09 14.85
N ARG A 86 -9.58 10.01 14.61
CA ARG A 86 -9.60 11.37 15.19
C ARG A 86 -10.20 12.38 14.22
N ASP A 87 -9.81 12.30 12.95
CA ASP A 87 -10.33 13.16 11.89
C ASP A 87 -10.80 12.32 10.69
N PRO A 88 -11.98 11.67 10.76
CA PRO A 88 -12.53 10.91 9.65
C PRO A 88 -12.84 11.80 8.44
N GLY A 89 -13.13 13.10 8.67
CA GLY A 89 -13.45 14.04 7.60
C GLY A 89 -12.30 14.20 6.61
N ALA A 90 -11.07 14.36 7.10
CA ALA A 90 -9.87 14.44 6.26
C ALA A 90 -9.69 13.17 5.40
N PHE A 91 -9.94 11.98 5.97
CA PHE A 91 -9.83 10.71 5.22
C PHE A 91 -10.90 10.56 4.15
N PHE A 92 -12.15 10.92 4.43
CA PHE A 92 -13.19 10.90 3.40
C PHE A 92 -12.95 11.95 2.32
N ALA A 93 -12.52 13.16 2.68
CA ALA A 93 -12.19 14.20 1.70
C ALA A 93 -11.05 13.73 0.78
N ASN A 94 -9.90 13.39 1.34
CA ASN A 94 -8.74 13.00 0.53
C ASN A 94 -8.95 11.64 -0.19
N ASN A 95 -9.27 10.57 0.54
CA ASN A 95 -9.28 9.24 -0.03
C ASN A 95 -10.49 8.99 -0.92
N THR A 96 -11.69 9.39 -0.47
CA THR A 96 -12.94 9.11 -1.18
C THR A 96 -13.25 10.18 -2.21
N MET A 97 -13.32 11.45 -1.81
CA MET A 97 -13.65 12.54 -2.73
C MET A 97 -12.51 12.83 -3.71
N GLY A 98 -11.25 12.78 -3.25
CA GLY A 98 -10.09 12.88 -4.13
C GLY A 98 -10.08 11.78 -5.20
N THR A 99 -10.34 10.51 -4.84
CA THR A 99 -10.44 9.44 -5.84
C THR A 99 -11.67 9.64 -6.77
N LEU A 100 -12.79 10.15 -6.26
CA LEU A 100 -13.92 10.51 -7.14
C LEU A 100 -13.51 11.56 -8.19
N SER A 101 -12.69 12.54 -7.82
CA SER A 101 -12.14 13.54 -8.75
C SER A 101 -11.26 12.89 -9.81
N VAL A 102 -10.41 11.92 -9.44
CA VAL A 102 -9.63 11.12 -10.39
C VAL A 102 -10.54 10.37 -11.37
N LEU A 103 -11.58 9.69 -10.90
CA LEU A 103 -12.53 8.95 -11.74
C LEU A 103 -13.28 9.87 -12.72
N ARG A 104 -13.69 11.05 -12.27
CA ARG A 104 -14.33 12.07 -13.12
C ARG A 104 -13.37 12.57 -14.20
N ALA A 105 -12.10 12.83 -13.86
CA ALA A 105 -11.08 13.22 -14.82
C ALA A 105 -10.84 12.11 -15.86
N MET A 106 -10.77 10.84 -15.43
CA MET A 106 -10.62 9.68 -16.32
C MET A 106 -11.76 9.59 -17.34
N VAL A 107 -13.02 9.71 -16.91
CA VAL A 107 -14.18 9.68 -17.81
C VAL A 107 -14.09 10.80 -18.85
N LYS A 108 -13.80 12.04 -18.43
CA LYS A 108 -13.63 13.21 -19.31
C LYS A 108 -12.46 13.03 -20.29
N ALA A 109 -11.34 12.47 -19.85
CA ALA A 109 -10.14 12.20 -20.66
C ALA A 109 -10.23 10.91 -21.48
N LYS A 110 -11.31 10.13 -21.36
CA LYS A 110 -11.49 8.80 -22.00
C LYS A 110 -10.40 7.80 -21.62
N VAL A 111 -9.97 7.81 -20.36
CA VAL A 111 -9.08 6.82 -19.76
C VAL A 111 -9.97 5.79 -19.06
N ASP A 112 -9.86 4.52 -19.44
CA ASP A 112 -10.83 3.49 -19.03
C ASP A 112 -10.25 2.43 -18.07
N ARG A 113 -8.95 2.49 -17.71
CA ARG A 113 -8.31 1.48 -16.85
C ARG A 113 -7.75 2.11 -15.58
N ILE A 114 -8.08 1.50 -14.43
CA ILE A 114 -7.55 1.92 -13.14
C ILE A 114 -7.16 0.72 -12.27
N VAL A 115 -5.96 0.75 -11.68
CA VAL A 115 -5.58 -0.11 -10.57
C VAL A 115 -5.66 0.71 -9.29
N PHE A 116 -6.49 0.26 -8.35
CA PHE A 116 -6.75 0.96 -7.10
C PHE A 116 -6.08 0.26 -5.92
N SER A 117 -5.30 1.04 -5.19
CA SER A 117 -4.71 0.67 -3.89
C SER A 117 -5.80 0.59 -2.83
N SER A 118 -6.34 -0.62 -2.61
CA SER A 118 -7.26 -0.92 -1.51
C SER A 118 -6.50 -1.52 -0.32
N THR A 119 -7.19 -2.03 0.67
CA THR A 119 -6.62 -2.43 1.94
C THR A 119 -7.34 -3.63 2.55
N ALA A 120 -6.64 -4.44 3.36
CA ALA A 120 -7.25 -5.45 4.22
C ALA A 120 -8.20 -4.86 5.28
N ALA A 121 -8.06 -3.57 5.61
CA ALA A 121 -8.93 -2.89 6.58
C ALA A 121 -10.41 -2.86 6.17
N VAL A 122 -10.74 -3.12 4.89
CA VAL A 122 -12.13 -3.26 4.43
C VAL A 122 -12.85 -4.47 5.02
N TYR A 123 -12.11 -5.47 5.53
CA TYR A 123 -12.70 -6.67 6.15
C TYR A 123 -13.05 -6.49 7.63
N GLY A 124 -12.50 -5.46 8.28
CA GLY A 124 -12.68 -5.23 9.72
C GLY A 124 -12.20 -6.43 10.56
N ASN A 125 -13.13 -7.08 11.26
CA ASN A 125 -12.86 -8.26 12.08
C ASN A 125 -13.24 -9.54 11.30
N PRO A 126 -12.32 -10.20 10.60
CA PRO A 126 -12.63 -11.33 9.74
C PRO A 126 -13.10 -12.55 10.55
N LYS A 127 -14.12 -13.25 10.07
CA LYS A 127 -14.67 -14.45 10.72
C LYS A 127 -13.85 -15.72 10.43
N LYS A 128 -13.03 -15.70 9.37
CA LYS A 128 -12.22 -16.83 8.93
C LYS A 128 -10.85 -16.34 8.46
N VAL A 129 -9.82 -17.12 8.75
CA VAL A 129 -8.43 -16.90 8.32
C VAL A 129 -7.94 -18.20 7.66
N PRO A 130 -7.26 -18.16 6.50
CA PRO A 130 -6.91 -16.98 5.70
C PRO A 130 -8.12 -16.26 5.10
N ILE A 131 -8.00 -14.94 4.93
CA ILE A 131 -9.05 -14.05 4.42
C ILE A 131 -9.12 -14.16 2.90
N THR A 132 -10.28 -14.57 2.37
CA THR A 132 -10.58 -14.63 0.94
C THR A 132 -11.35 -13.38 0.48
N GLU A 133 -11.37 -13.11 -0.83
CA GLU A 133 -11.98 -11.90 -1.39
C GLU A 133 -13.51 -11.85 -1.30
N ASP A 134 -14.16 -12.99 -1.05
CA ASP A 134 -15.61 -13.16 -0.90
C ASP A 134 -16.11 -12.97 0.55
N GLN A 135 -15.21 -12.76 1.51
CA GLN A 135 -15.61 -12.46 2.89
C GLN A 135 -16.32 -11.11 3.00
N GLU A 136 -17.15 -11.02 4.03
CA GLU A 136 -17.90 -9.82 4.38
C GLU A 136 -16.96 -8.61 4.54
N LEU A 137 -17.42 -7.45 4.07
CA LEU A 137 -16.71 -6.19 4.15
C LEU A 137 -17.40 -5.32 5.21
N ASP A 138 -16.77 -5.19 6.38
CA ASP A 138 -17.29 -4.46 7.53
C ASP A 138 -16.15 -3.70 8.25
N PRO A 139 -15.67 -2.59 7.66
CA PRO A 139 -14.57 -1.80 8.21
C PRO A 139 -14.85 -1.33 9.64
N THR A 140 -13.85 -1.41 10.50
CA THR A 140 -13.94 -0.95 11.89
C THR A 140 -13.31 0.45 12.12
N ASN A 141 -12.86 1.10 11.05
CA ASN A 141 -12.22 2.41 11.11
C ASN A 141 -12.50 3.23 9.83
N ALA A 142 -12.38 4.56 9.95
CA ALA A 142 -12.71 5.47 8.85
C ALA A 142 -11.78 5.33 7.65
N TYR A 143 -10.50 4.94 7.85
CA TYR A 143 -9.60 4.62 6.75
C TYR A 143 -10.13 3.45 5.91
N GLY A 144 -10.45 2.31 6.54
CA GLY A 144 -11.02 1.15 5.85
C GLY A 144 -12.33 1.48 5.14
N GLU A 145 -13.23 2.24 5.79
CA GLU A 145 -14.48 2.69 5.18
C GLU A 145 -14.22 3.59 3.97
N SER A 146 -13.29 4.56 4.06
CA SER A 146 -12.95 5.43 2.93
C SER A 146 -12.50 4.65 1.69
N LYS A 147 -11.72 3.57 1.88
CA LYS A 147 -11.29 2.68 0.80
C LYS A 147 -12.44 1.82 0.27
N LEU A 148 -13.30 1.29 1.14
CA LEU A 148 -14.47 0.52 0.73
C LEU A 148 -15.47 1.37 -0.07
N MET A 149 -15.68 2.63 0.31
CA MET A 149 -16.51 3.56 -0.47
C MET A 149 -15.96 3.74 -1.89
N VAL A 150 -14.65 3.82 -2.07
CA VAL A 150 -14.03 3.86 -3.39
C VAL A 150 -14.26 2.57 -4.17
N GLU A 151 -14.13 1.39 -3.55
CA GLU A 151 -14.45 0.12 -4.23
C GLU A 151 -15.89 0.08 -4.74
N ARG A 152 -16.84 0.62 -3.95
CA ARG A 152 -18.25 0.75 -4.35
C ARG A 152 -18.44 1.74 -5.49
N MET A 153 -17.74 2.90 -5.47
CA MET A 153 -17.76 3.86 -6.57
C MET A 153 -17.21 3.25 -7.86
N LEU A 154 -16.08 2.55 -7.80
CA LEU A 154 -15.47 1.88 -8.96
C LEU A 154 -16.47 0.97 -9.68
N ARG A 155 -17.26 0.18 -8.93
CA ARG A 155 -18.30 -0.68 -9.50
C ARG A 155 -19.32 0.13 -10.31
N TRP A 156 -19.81 1.27 -9.79
CA TRP A 156 -20.73 2.12 -10.52
C TRP A 156 -20.10 2.72 -11.78
N PHE A 157 -18.82 3.10 -11.73
CA PHE A 157 -18.12 3.61 -12.91
C PHE A 157 -17.86 2.51 -13.95
N GLU A 158 -17.66 1.26 -13.53
CA GLU A 158 -17.62 0.10 -14.42
C GLU A 158 -18.96 -0.08 -15.15
N ASP A 159 -20.05 -0.12 -14.40
CA ASP A 159 -21.39 -0.41 -14.92
C ASP A 159 -21.90 0.70 -15.87
N ILE A 160 -21.63 1.97 -15.58
CA ILE A 160 -22.20 3.13 -16.29
C ILE A 160 -21.25 3.66 -17.37
N HIS A 161 -19.95 3.70 -17.10
CA HIS A 161 -18.97 4.32 -18.01
C HIS A 161 -18.06 3.31 -18.71
N GLY A 162 -18.20 2.00 -18.45
CA GLY A 162 -17.36 0.96 -19.02
C GLY A 162 -15.92 0.99 -18.54
N LEU A 163 -15.66 1.66 -17.40
CA LEU A 163 -14.34 1.67 -16.78
C LEU A 163 -13.96 0.26 -16.36
N LYS A 164 -12.68 -0.10 -16.47
CA LYS A 164 -12.14 -1.38 -16.01
C LYS A 164 -11.29 -1.13 -14.78
N SER A 165 -11.63 -1.73 -13.65
CA SER A 165 -10.87 -1.56 -12.41
C SER A 165 -10.27 -2.86 -11.89
N ALA A 166 -9.11 -2.73 -11.22
CA ALA A 166 -8.53 -3.74 -10.36
C ALA A 166 -8.38 -3.16 -8.94
N ARG A 167 -8.99 -3.81 -7.96
CA ARG A 167 -8.93 -3.44 -6.54
C ARG A 167 -7.98 -4.40 -5.86
N LEU A 168 -6.84 -3.87 -5.42
CA LEU A 168 -5.80 -4.67 -4.77
C LEU A 168 -5.84 -4.39 -3.27
N ARG A 169 -6.31 -5.36 -2.49
CA ARG A 169 -6.42 -5.28 -1.03
C ARG A 169 -5.14 -5.81 -0.42
N TYR A 170 -4.21 -4.89 -0.09
CA TYR A 170 -2.98 -5.35 0.57
C TYR A 170 -3.15 -5.50 2.06
N PHE A 171 -2.34 -6.39 2.60
CA PHE A 171 -2.11 -6.53 4.03
C PHE A 171 -0.98 -5.57 4.43
N ASN A 172 0.06 -6.00 5.12
CA ASN A 172 1.10 -5.05 5.50
C ASN A 172 2.19 -5.00 4.43
N ALA A 173 2.23 -3.91 3.66
CA ALA A 173 3.35 -3.62 2.78
C ALA A 173 4.62 -3.42 3.61
N ALA A 174 5.73 -4.01 3.22
CA ALA A 174 6.99 -3.92 3.92
C ALA A 174 8.17 -4.18 2.99
N GLY A 175 9.39 -3.95 3.48
CA GLY A 175 10.60 -4.14 2.69
C GLY A 175 10.92 -2.93 1.81
N ASN A 176 12.16 -2.79 1.43
CA ASN A 176 12.66 -1.67 0.64
C ASN A 176 13.41 -2.16 -0.59
N THR A 177 13.67 -1.26 -1.54
CA THR A 177 14.68 -1.47 -2.58
C THR A 177 15.97 -0.75 -2.18
N PRO A 178 17.10 -0.96 -2.88
CA PRO A 178 18.31 -0.20 -2.60
C PRO A 178 18.12 1.32 -2.74
N GLU A 179 17.25 1.75 -3.67
CA GLU A 179 17.04 3.15 -4.01
C GLU A 179 15.83 3.78 -3.30
N ARG A 180 14.87 2.96 -2.85
CA ARG A 180 13.58 3.46 -2.31
C ARG A 180 13.18 2.72 -1.05
N GLY A 181 12.78 3.49 -0.05
CA GLY A 181 12.39 2.96 1.24
C GLY A 181 11.16 3.60 1.84
N GLU A 182 10.71 2.98 2.91
CA GLU A 182 9.61 3.47 3.72
C GLU A 182 10.08 4.62 4.60
N ASP A 183 9.46 5.79 4.42
CA ASP A 183 9.74 6.99 5.19
C ASP A 183 8.46 7.78 5.42
N HIS A 184 7.82 7.54 6.55
CA HIS A 184 6.57 8.20 6.95
C HIS A 184 6.79 9.09 8.17
N HIS A 185 6.14 10.24 8.17
CA HIS A 185 6.15 11.17 9.30
C HIS A 185 4.71 11.56 9.68
N PRO A 186 4.18 11.06 10.84
CA PRO A 186 4.81 10.13 11.80
C PRO A 186 4.87 8.68 11.30
N GLU A 187 5.89 7.92 11.72
CA GLU A 187 5.98 6.49 11.44
C GLU A 187 5.08 5.69 12.38
N SER A 188 4.35 4.72 11.82
CA SER A 188 3.43 3.87 12.57
C SER A 188 3.56 2.37 12.28
N HIS A 189 4.35 1.99 11.28
CA HIS A 189 4.52 0.59 10.87
C HIS A 189 5.56 -0.13 11.72
N LEU A 190 5.31 -1.42 12.00
CA LEU A 190 6.07 -2.18 12.98
C LEU A 190 7.55 -2.30 12.63
N ILE A 191 7.90 -2.74 11.41
CA ILE A 191 9.30 -2.99 11.01
C ILE A 191 10.14 -1.72 11.11
N PRO A 192 9.74 -0.55 10.53
CA PRO A 192 10.46 0.70 10.73
C PRO A 192 10.62 1.10 12.20
N LEU A 193 9.56 0.96 13.01
CA LEU A 193 9.62 1.30 14.44
C LEU A 193 10.60 0.42 15.23
N VAL A 194 10.65 -0.89 14.92
CA VAL A 194 11.61 -1.81 15.54
C VAL A 194 13.04 -1.45 15.11
N LEU A 195 13.25 -1.13 13.83
CA LEU A 195 14.56 -0.68 13.34
C LEU A 195 15.01 0.64 13.98
N GLN A 196 14.10 1.61 14.15
CA GLN A 196 14.40 2.84 14.88
C GLN A 196 14.84 2.56 16.33
N ALA A 197 14.21 1.58 17.01
CA ALA A 197 14.65 1.16 18.34
C ALA A 197 16.03 0.50 18.29
N ALA A 198 16.29 -0.37 17.32
CA ALA A 198 17.59 -1.01 17.12
C ALA A 198 18.72 0.00 16.82
N MET A 199 18.41 1.06 16.09
CA MET A 199 19.35 2.17 15.77
C MET A 199 19.50 3.18 16.92
N GLY A 200 18.81 3.00 18.06
CA GLY A 200 18.85 3.94 19.20
C GLY A 200 18.09 5.25 18.96
N GLN A 201 17.32 5.36 17.90
CA GLN A 201 16.47 6.52 17.58
C GLN A 201 15.19 6.55 18.44
N ARG A 202 14.84 5.41 19.05
CA ARG A 202 13.76 5.25 20.03
C ARG A 202 14.29 4.54 21.27
N SER A 203 13.79 4.90 22.43
CA SER A 203 14.20 4.28 23.69
C SER A 203 13.77 2.81 23.83
N HIS A 204 12.72 2.41 23.14
CA HIS A 204 12.15 1.06 23.17
C HIS A 204 11.16 0.83 22.04
N ILE A 205 10.81 -0.44 21.82
CA ILE A 205 9.64 -0.85 21.06
C ILE A 205 8.56 -1.41 21.99
N SER A 206 7.29 -1.04 21.77
CA SER A 206 6.16 -1.57 22.56
C SER A 206 5.48 -2.74 21.85
N ILE A 207 5.21 -3.82 22.61
CA ILE A 207 4.33 -4.91 22.20
C ILE A 207 2.95 -4.64 22.82
N PHE A 208 1.93 -4.41 22.00
CA PHE A 208 0.58 -4.12 22.45
C PHE A 208 -0.26 -5.40 22.57
N GLY A 209 -0.38 -5.92 23.79
CA GLY A 209 -1.06 -7.17 24.12
C GLY A 209 -0.16 -8.40 23.97
N THR A 210 -0.19 -9.23 25.00
CA THR A 210 0.57 -10.50 25.08
C THR A 210 -0.34 -11.68 25.43
N ASP A 211 -1.64 -11.46 25.31
CA ASP A 211 -2.70 -12.41 25.69
C ASP A 211 -3.67 -12.70 24.52
N TYR A 212 -3.25 -12.43 23.27
CA TYR A 212 -3.99 -12.82 22.07
C TYR A 212 -4.04 -14.36 21.95
N ASN A 213 -5.11 -14.87 21.33
CA ASN A 213 -5.22 -16.31 21.07
C ASN A 213 -4.34 -16.75 19.89
N THR A 214 -3.04 -16.62 20.07
CA THR A 214 -1.97 -16.90 19.11
C THR A 214 -0.85 -17.71 19.80
N PRO A 215 0.06 -18.37 19.06
CA PRO A 215 1.07 -19.22 19.65
C PRO A 215 2.00 -18.55 20.69
N ASP A 216 2.30 -17.26 20.53
CA ASP A 216 3.18 -16.51 21.45
C ASP A 216 2.46 -15.36 22.19
N GLY A 217 1.13 -15.29 22.07
CA GLY A 217 0.29 -14.29 22.73
C GLY A 217 0.29 -12.93 22.05
N THR A 218 1.06 -12.70 20.98
CA THR A 218 1.07 -11.43 20.25
C THR A 218 0.30 -11.54 18.94
N CYS A 219 -0.28 -10.43 18.44
CA CYS A 219 -1.07 -10.46 17.23
C CYS A 219 -0.25 -10.87 16.00
N VAL A 220 -0.89 -11.54 15.05
CA VAL A 220 -0.26 -12.06 13.83
C VAL A 220 -0.73 -11.25 12.63
N ARG A 221 0.22 -10.83 11.80
CA ARG A 221 -0.01 -10.03 10.59
C ARG A 221 0.68 -10.66 9.39
N ASP A 222 0.08 -10.49 8.22
CA ASP A 222 0.66 -10.90 6.95
C ASP A 222 1.45 -9.72 6.35
N TYR A 223 2.66 -10.01 5.92
CA TYR A 223 3.55 -9.02 5.30
C TYR A 223 3.78 -9.37 3.84
N VAL A 224 3.81 -8.36 2.99
CA VAL A 224 4.09 -8.50 1.56
C VAL A 224 5.16 -7.50 1.15
N HIS A 225 6.21 -8.01 0.51
CA HIS A 225 7.32 -7.16 0.08
C HIS A 225 6.89 -6.20 -1.01
N ILE A 226 7.41 -4.96 -0.96
CA ILE A 226 7.02 -3.89 -1.87
C ILE A 226 7.26 -4.22 -3.35
N LEU A 227 8.32 -4.99 -3.68
CA LEU A 227 8.58 -5.44 -5.05
C LEU A 227 7.55 -6.50 -5.51
N ASP A 228 7.08 -7.36 -4.61
CA ASP A 228 6.02 -8.32 -4.92
C ASP A 228 4.68 -7.60 -5.11
N LEU A 229 4.43 -6.54 -4.34
CA LEU A 229 3.29 -5.64 -4.57
C LEU A 229 3.38 -4.96 -5.94
N ALA A 230 4.54 -4.41 -6.30
CA ALA A 230 4.74 -3.77 -7.60
C ALA A 230 4.48 -4.74 -8.76
N GLN A 231 4.97 -5.97 -8.66
CA GLN A 231 4.66 -7.02 -9.64
C GLN A 231 3.15 -7.28 -9.74
N ALA A 232 2.42 -7.36 -8.62
CA ALA A 232 0.97 -7.58 -8.62
C ALA A 232 0.23 -6.43 -9.32
N HIS A 233 0.67 -5.17 -9.14
CA HIS A 233 0.10 -4.01 -9.83
C HIS A 233 0.30 -4.08 -11.34
N ILE A 234 1.49 -4.49 -11.81
CA ILE A 234 1.78 -4.64 -13.24
C ILE A 234 0.91 -5.75 -13.84
N LEU A 235 0.84 -6.91 -13.19
CA LEU A 235 -0.01 -8.01 -13.64
C LEU A 235 -1.50 -7.63 -13.70
N ALA A 236 -1.97 -6.88 -12.70
CA ALA A 236 -3.34 -6.39 -12.68
C ALA A 236 -3.60 -5.36 -13.80
N LEU A 237 -2.65 -4.42 -14.02
CA LEU A 237 -2.73 -3.46 -15.11
C LEU A 237 -2.83 -4.14 -16.48
N GLU A 238 -2.01 -5.16 -16.72
CA GLU A 238 -2.04 -5.96 -17.97
C GLU A 238 -3.34 -6.75 -18.12
N ALA A 239 -3.86 -7.30 -17.04
CA ALA A 239 -5.14 -8.01 -17.06
C ALA A 239 -6.32 -7.10 -17.43
N LEU A 240 -6.27 -5.80 -17.08
CA LEU A 240 -7.29 -4.81 -17.43
C LEU A 240 -7.40 -4.53 -18.94
N GLU A 241 -6.43 -4.90 -19.75
CA GLU A 241 -6.56 -4.85 -21.21
C GLU A 241 -7.70 -5.77 -21.72
N LYS A 242 -7.89 -6.91 -21.06
CA LYS A 242 -8.84 -7.95 -21.48
C LYS A 242 -10.14 -7.95 -20.68
N ARG A 243 -10.07 -7.64 -19.39
CA ARG A 243 -11.22 -7.71 -18.47
C ARG A 243 -11.13 -6.66 -17.37
N GLY A 244 -12.26 -6.27 -16.81
CA GLY A 244 -12.37 -5.39 -15.64
C GLY A 244 -12.93 -6.12 -14.44
N ASN A 245 -13.29 -5.36 -13.40
CA ASN A 245 -13.89 -5.83 -12.16
C ASN A 245 -13.03 -6.88 -11.43
N LEU A 246 -11.73 -6.60 -11.31
CA LEU A 246 -10.78 -7.47 -10.63
C LEU A 246 -10.69 -7.09 -9.15
N VAL A 247 -10.70 -8.08 -8.27
CA VAL A 247 -10.46 -7.91 -6.84
C VAL A 247 -9.50 -9.00 -6.38
N TYR A 248 -8.39 -8.59 -5.74
CA TYR A 248 -7.37 -9.53 -5.26
C TYR A 248 -6.83 -9.11 -3.89
N ASN A 249 -6.68 -10.10 -3.01
CA ASN A 249 -5.91 -9.96 -1.78
C ASN A 249 -4.42 -10.16 -2.06
N LEU A 250 -3.59 -9.30 -1.48
CA LEU A 250 -2.14 -9.35 -1.60
C LEU A 250 -1.50 -9.49 -0.22
N GLY A 251 -1.01 -10.68 0.03
CA GLY A 251 -0.23 -11.05 1.21
C GLY A 251 0.64 -12.25 0.88
N SER A 252 1.56 -12.59 1.76
CA SER A 252 2.40 -13.80 1.60
C SER A 252 1.55 -15.07 1.78
N GLY A 253 0.47 -14.99 2.54
CA GLY A 253 -0.32 -16.11 3.03
C GLY A 253 0.31 -16.76 4.26
N GLN A 254 1.43 -16.19 4.75
CA GLN A 254 2.08 -16.55 5.99
C GLN A 254 1.86 -15.41 7.00
N GLY A 255 1.52 -15.75 8.22
CA GLY A 255 1.39 -14.77 9.28
C GLY A 255 2.65 -14.75 10.12
N PHE A 256 3.08 -13.55 10.53
CA PHE A 256 4.17 -13.37 11.48
C PHE A 256 3.68 -12.59 12.69
N SER A 257 3.98 -13.08 13.87
CA SER A 257 3.64 -12.40 15.13
C SER A 257 4.54 -11.19 15.35
N VAL A 258 4.11 -10.27 16.20
CA VAL A 258 4.95 -9.12 16.59
C VAL A 258 6.28 -9.56 17.16
N ARG A 259 6.32 -10.62 17.99
CA ARG A 259 7.58 -11.18 18.53
C ARG A 259 8.47 -11.74 17.43
N GLN A 260 7.91 -12.46 16.46
CA GLN A 260 8.69 -12.98 15.33
C GLN A 260 9.33 -11.86 14.51
N VAL A 261 8.62 -10.75 14.28
CA VAL A 261 9.19 -9.58 13.58
C VAL A 261 10.33 -8.97 14.39
N ILE A 262 10.18 -8.80 15.70
CA ILE A 262 11.21 -8.27 16.59
C ILE A 262 12.46 -9.17 16.58
N GLU A 263 12.29 -10.48 16.67
CA GLU A 263 13.40 -11.43 16.63
C GLU A 263 14.09 -11.46 15.25
N ALA A 264 13.34 -11.31 14.17
CA ALA A 264 13.91 -11.16 12.83
C ALA A 264 14.80 -9.90 12.73
N VAL A 265 14.37 -8.77 13.31
CA VAL A 265 15.19 -7.56 13.36
C VAL A 265 16.46 -7.78 14.17
N ARG A 266 16.40 -8.41 15.34
CA ARG A 266 17.58 -8.75 16.14
C ARG A 266 18.57 -9.63 15.36
N LYS A 267 18.05 -10.67 14.71
CA LYS A 267 18.83 -11.61 13.92
C LYS A 267 19.53 -10.94 12.74
N VAL A 268 18.80 -10.10 12.00
CA VAL A 268 19.31 -9.44 10.78
C VAL A 268 20.30 -8.32 11.12
N THR A 269 20.00 -7.51 12.14
CA THR A 269 20.83 -6.34 12.48
C THR A 269 22.01 -6.70 13.40
N GLY A 270 21.88 -7.76 14.21
CA GLY A 270 22.81 -8.08 15.30
C GLY A 270 22.74 -7.08 16.47
N LEU A 271 21.74 -6.19 16.49
CA LEU A 271 21.57 -5.16 17.51
C LEU A 271 20.56 -5.60 18.57
N ASP A 272 20.80 -5.22 19.83
CA ASP A 272 19.84 -5.39 20.91
C ASP A 272 19.16 -4.07 21.26
N PHE A 273 17.92 -4.15 21.72
CA PHE A 273 17.11 -2.99 22.07
C PHE A 273 16.04 -3.37 23.10
N THR A 274 15.55 -2.36 23.80
CA THR A 274 14.55 -2.53 24.86
C THR A 274 13.16 -2.81 24.28
N ILE A 275 12.48 -3.81 24.84
CA ILE A 275 11.09 -4.14 24.57
C ILE A 275 10.27 -3.81 25.81
N LYS A 276 9.08 -3.19 25.61
CA LYS A 276 8.07 -3.01 26.65
C LYS A 276 6.79 -3.70 26.26
N GLU A 277 6.18 -4.41 27.20
CA GLU A 277 4.86 -4.99 27.01
C GLU A 277 3.80 -4.04 27.56
N GLU A 278 2.78 -3.78 26.76
CA GLU A 278 1.67 -2.88 27.07
C GLU A 278 0.32 -3.58 26.85
N GLY A 279 -0.76 -2.99 27.31
CA GLY A 279 -2.12 -3.50 27.07
C GLY A 279 -2.49 -3.54 25.60
N ARG A 280 -3.49 -4.36 25.23
CA ARG A 280 -3.98 -4.46 23.85
C ARG A 280 -4.44 -3.10 23.31
N ARG A 281 -4.21 -2.87 22.04
CA ARG A 281 -4.90 -1.79 21.30
C ARG A 281 -6.35 -2.20 21.05
N PRO A 282 -7.32 -1.32 21.29
CA PRO A 282 -8.71 -1.61 20.97
C PRO A 282 -8.90 -1.92 19.47
N GLY A 283 -9.61 -3.02 19.18
CA GLY A 283 -9.94 -3.37 17.81
C GLY A 283 -8.89 -4.17 17.03
N ASP A 284 -7.75 -4.49 17.63
CA ASP A 284 -6.74 -5.34 16.98
C ASP A 284 -7.19 -6.81 16.99
N PRO A 285 -7.38 -7.46 15.83
CA PRO A 285 -7.71 -8.89 15.77
C PRO A 285 -6.48 -9.76 16.02
N ASP A 286 -6.70 -10.99 16.49
CA ASP A 286 -5.65 -11.97 16.75
C ASP A 286 -4.83 -12.26 15.46
N PHE A 287 -5.54 -12.46 14.33
CA PHE A 287 -4.94 -12.80 13.04
C PHE A 287 -5.48 -11.93 11.90
N LEU A 288 -4.59 -11.43 11.05
CA LEU A 288 -4.91 -10.86 9.74
C LEU A 288 -3.96 -11.46 8.70
N ILE A 289 -4.43 -12.53 8.01
CA ILE A 289 -3.63 -13.27 7.02
C ILE A 289 -4.45 -13.39 5.74
N ALA A 290 -3.84 -13.07 4.61
CA ALA A 290 -4.45 -13.12 3.29
C ALA A 290 -4.55 -14.54 2.74
N SER A 291 -5.59 -14.84 1.99
CA SER A 291 -5.51 -15.83 0.91
C SER A 291 -5.20 -15.09 -0.39
N SER A 292 -4.02 -15.34 -0.95
CA SER A 292 -3.61 -14.81 -2.25
C SER A 292 -3.75 -15.84 -3.39
N GLU A 293 -4.50 -16.91 -3.15
CA GLU A 293 -4.68 -17.99 -4.13
C GLU A 293 -5.34 -17.52 -5.43
N LYS A 294 -6.28 -16.57 -5.32
CA LYS A 294 -7.01 -16.06 -6.47
C LYS A 294 -6.08 -15.36 -7.46
N ILE A 295 -5.26 -14.42 -7.02
CA ILE A 295 -4.31 -13.72 -7.91
C ILE A 295 -3.23 -14.65 -8.44
N ARG A 296 -2.76 -15.61 -7.63
CA ARG A 296 -1.78 -16.63 -8.07
C ARG A 296 -2.35 -17.48 -9.22
N ARG A 297 -3.58 -17.96 -9.07
CA ARG A 297 -4.27 -18.78 -10.09
C ARG A 297 -4.59 -17.99 -11.35
N GLU A 298 -5.11 -16.76 -11.20
CA GLU A 298 -5.68 -15.99 -12.31
C GLU A 298 -4.66 -15.14 -13.07
N LEU A 299 -3.64 -14.61 -12.39
CA LEU A 299 -2.63 -13.74 -12.96
C LEU A 299 -1.20 -14.31 -12.89
N GLY A 300 -1.03 -15.49 -12.29
CA GLY A 300 0.29 -16.12 -12.15
C GLY A 300 1.23 -15.37 -11.19
N TRP A 301 0.70 -14.56 -10.27
CA TRP A 301 1.50 -13.83 -9.30
C TRP A 301 2.33 -14.76 -8.43
N LYS A 302 3.63 -14.50 -8.34
CA LYS A 302 4.59 -15.32 -7.58
C LYS A 302 5.48 -14.41 -6.74
N PRO A 303 5.10 -14.16 -5.47
CA PRO A 303 5.95 -13.38 -4.58
C PRO A 303 7.30 -14.08 -4.39
N LYS A 304 8.36 -13.28 -4.31
CA LYS A 304 9.75 -13.75 -4.19
C LYS A 304 10.29 -13.63 -2.77
N TYR A 305 9.70 -12.73 -1.98
CA TYR A 305 10.11 -12.45 -0.60
C TYR A 305 9.12 -13.12 0.35
N ASP A 306 9.39 -14.36 0.72
CA ASP A 306 8.50 -15.21 1.51
C ASP A 306 8.92 -15.35 2.98
N SER A 307 10.05 -14.79 3.40
CA SER A 307 10.50 -14.79 4.79
C SER A 307 10.54 -13.39 5.39
N ILE A 308 10.21 -13.30 6.67
CA ILE A 308 10.24 -12.03 7.39
C ILE A 308 11.67 -11.47 7.47
N GLU A 309 12.68 -12.35 7.57
CA GLU A 309 14.08 -11.94 7.59
C GLU A 309 14.49 -11.27 6.27
N ALA A 310 14.05 -11.77 5.10
CA ALA A 310 14.36 -11.16 3.81
C ALA A 310 13.71 -9.77 3.69
N ILE A 311 12.48 -9.61 4.18
CA ILE A 311 11.78 -8.33 4.22
C ILE A 311 12.50 -7.35 5.14
N VAL A 312 12.85 -7.77 6.35
CA VAL A 312 13.59 -6.97 7.33
C VAL A 312 14.96 -6.59 6.81
N ASP A 313 15.69 -7.54 6.18
CA ASP A 313 17.03 -7.26 5.64
C ASP A 313 16.97 -6.18 4.56
N SER A 314 16.02 -6.25 3.62
CA SER A 314 15.86 -5.22 2.59
C SER A 314 15.62 -3.82 3.20
N THR A 315 14.79 -3.75 4.26
CA THR A 315 14.56 -2.50 4.99
C THR A 315 15.81 -2.03 5.73
N TRP A 316 16.54 -2.95 6.35
CA TRP A 316 17.78 -2.64 7.07
C TRP A 316 18.88 -2.13 6.14
N GLN A 317 19.07 -2.75 4.96
CA GLN A 317 20.06 -2.28 3.98
C GLN A 317 19.80 -0.82 3.59
N TRP A 318 18.55 -0.47 3.31
CA TRP A 318 18.19 0.90 2.97
C TRP A 318 18.40 1.87 4.14
N ARG A 319 17.94 1.50 5.36
CA ARG A 319 18.07 2.33 6.56
C ARG A 319 19.54 2.59 6.97
N LYS A 320 20.46 1.68 6.69
CA LYS A 320 21.89 1.93 6.91
C LYS A 320 22.44 3.08 6.08
N VAL A 321 21.92 3.26 4.88
CA VAL A 321 22.33 4.34 3.96
C VAL A 321 21.49 5.61 4.19
N HIS A 322 20.25 5.45 4.60
CA HIS A 322 19.29 6.51 4.87
C HIS A 322 18.79 6.46 6.33
N PRO A 323 19.65 6.73 7.32
CA PRO A 323 19.29 6.55 8.74
C PRO A 323 18.12 7.46 9.17
N HIS A 324 17.96 8.61 8.53
CA HIS A 324 16.91 9.59 8.82
C HIS A 324 15.85 9.72 7.70
N GLY A 325 15.82 8.79 6.75
CA GLY A 325 14.91 8.83 5.62
C GLY A 325 15.50 9.56 4.40
N TYR A 326 14.62 10.10 3.56
CA TYR A 326 15.03 10.88 2.40
C TYR A 326 15.54 12.26 2.83
N GLU A 327 16.52 12.76 2.10
CA GLU A 327 16.98 14.14 2.18
C GLU A 327 16.29 14.93 1.05
N ASP A 328 15.16 15.59 1.37
CA ASP A 328 14.37 16.42 0.42
C ASP A 328 14.73 17.91 0.55
#